data_0ac471aa12ee0a73a5733c13ea8bab2a
#
_entry.id   0ac471aa12ee0a73a5733c13ea8bab2a
#
_cell.length_a   1.000
_cell.length_b   1.000
_cell.length_c   1.000
_cell.angle_alpha   90.00
_cell.angle_beta   90.00
_cell.angle_gamma   90.00
#
_symmetry.space_group_name_H-M   'P 1'
#
loop_
_entity.id
_entity.type
_entity.pdbx_description
1 polymer ?
#
loop_
_entity_poly.entity_id
_entity_poly.type
_entity_poly.pdbx_seq_one_letter_code
_entity_poly.pdbx_strand_id
1 'polypeptide(L)'
;IMASTAGMRRRVRVIMVPGNHDRLSVWHLGDSLQCYFHKYPDVTVDNQPKYRKYHRFGKVLLMYTHGDKGKRKDYAKMMAAEQPKAWSATKFREAHTGHKHGSRVDEEFGFRERMLPALPPPDDWHAERGFVGNLASSEAFIWNRTEGLIGTVIYTET
;
A
#
# COMPACT_ATOMS: atom_id res chain seq x y z
N ILE A 1 23.12 -9.78 -14.31
CA ILE A 1 22.54 -10.34 -15.56
C ILE A 1 21.32 -9.47 -15.87
N MET A 2 21.49 -8.45 -16.74
CA MET A 2 20.36 -7.68 -17.24
C MET A 2 19.70 -8.50 -18.35
N ALA A 3 18.61 -9.17 -18.04
CA ALA A 3 17.75 -9.72 -19.08
C ALA A 3 17.13 -8.56 -19.84
N SER A 4 17.36 -8.46 -21.13
CA SER A 4 16.73 -7.52 -22.05
C SER A 4 15.22 -7.71 -22.00
N THR A 5 14.50 -6.76 -21.38
CA THR A 5 13.02 -6.70 -21.37
C THR A 5 12.51 -5.84 -22.53
N ALA A 6 13.13 -5.94 -23.69
CA ALA A 6 12.64 -5.34 -24.92
C ALA A 6 11.26 -5.92 -25.25
N GLY A 7 10.22 -5.09 -25.05
CA GLY A 7 8.83 -5.45 -25.38
C GLY A 7 7.81 -5.43 -24.22
N MET A 8 8.23 -5.45 -22.95
CA MET A 8 7.27 -5.27 -21.81
C MET A 8 7.06 -3.78 -21.50
N ARG A 9 5.92 -3.22 -21.87
CA ARG A 9 5.50 -1.91 -21.38
C ARG A 9 5.30 -2.00 -19.87
N ARG A 10 6.19 -1.38 -19.11
CA ARG A 10 6.10 -1.27 -17.66
C ARG A 10 5.12 -0.15 -17.33
N ARG A 11 3.95 -0.49 -16.82
CA ARG A 11 3.01 0.50 -16.30
C ARG A 11 3.27 0.73 -14.82
N VAL A 12 3.42 1.98 -14.43
CA VAL A 12 3.57 2.42 -13.04
C VAL A 12 2.28 3.10 -12.60
N ARG A 13 1.74 2.68 -11.47
CA ARG A 13 0.65 3.38 -10.80
C ARG A 13 1.11 3.82 -9.42
N VAL A 14 1.21 5.13 -9.23
CA VAL A 14 1.46 5.75 -7.93
C VAL A 14 0.13 5.93 -7.24
N ILE A 15 -0.03 5.43 -6.02
CA ILE A 15 -1.25 5.54 -5.23
C ILE A 15 -0.93 6.36 -3.99
N MET A 16 -1.42 7.61 -3.94
CA MET A 16 -1.25 8.48 -2.79
C MET A 16 -2.22 8.10 -1.69
N VAL A 17 -1.73 7.73 -0.51
CA VAL A 17 -2.56 7.37 0.66
C VAL A 17 -2.34 8.41 1.74
N PRO A 18 -3.34 9.27 2.04
CA PRO A 18 -3.19 10.33 3.02
C PRO A 18 -3.17 9.77 4.45
N GLY A 19 -2.18 10.18 5.23
CA GLY A 19 -2.08 9.92 6.66
C GLY A 19 -2.82 10.96 7.50
N ASN A 20 -2.84 10.78 8.81
CA ASN A 20 -3.50 11.72 9.74
C ASN A 20 -2.68 13.01 9.97
N HIS A 21 -1.36 12.98 9.73
CA HIS A 21 -0.47 14.13 9.93
C HIS A 21 -0.06 14.82 8.62
N ASP A 22 -0.28 14.22 7.46
CA ASP A 22 0.30 14.66 6.18
C ASP A 22 -0.73 14.85 5.05
N ARG A 23 -2.02 14.93 5.37
CA ARG A 23 -3.11 14.97 4.37
C ARG A 23 -2.89 16.01 3.28
N LEU A 24 -2.54 17.23 3.69
CA LEU A 24 -2.33 18.33 2.76
C LEU A 24 -1.02 18.15 1.98
N SER A 25 0.05 17.78 2.68
CA SER A 25 1.38 17.56 2.07
C SER A 25 1.35 16.42 1.06
N VAL A 26 0.69 15.30 1.37
CA VAL A 26 0.53 14.16 0.45
C VAL A 26 -0.30 14.56 -0.77
N TRP A 27 -1.34 15.38 -0.59
CA TRP A 27 -2.14 15.87 -1.71
C TRP A 27 -1.30 16.76 -2.66
N HIS A 28 -0.53 17.71 -2.12
CA HIS A 28 0.37 18.56 -2.90
C HIS A 28 1.48 17.76 -3.57
N LEU A 29 2.04 16.76 -2.88
CA LEU A 29 3.01 15.86 -3.49
C LEU A 29 2.40 15.09 -4.66
N GLY A 30 1.18 14.59 -4.49
CA GLY A 30 0.46 13.89 -5.55
C GLY A 30 0.20 14.76 -6.77
N ASP A 31 -0.16 16.03 -6.56
CA ASP A 31 -0.34 17.03 -7.61
C ASP A 31 0.99 17.31 -8.35
N SER A 32 2.06 17.53 -7.61
CA SER A 32 3.41 17.68 -8.15
C SER A 32 3.85 16.48 -9.00
N LEU A 33 3.58 15.26 -8.51
CA LEU A 33 3.89 14.03 -9.25
C LEU A 33 3.04 13.90 -10.52
N GLN A 34 1.76 14.30 -10.51
CA GLN A 34 0.92 14.34 -11.71
C GLN A 34 1.51 15.31 -12.74
N CYS A 35 1.92 16.50 -12.32
CA CYS A 35 2.57 17.48 -13.18
C CYS A 35 3.92 16.94 -13.73
N TYR A 36 4.74 16.34 -12.89
CA TYR A 36 6.04 15.79 -13.30
C TYR A 36 5.90 14.67 -14.32
N PHE A 37 4.97 13.75 -14.08
CA PHE A 37 4.78 12.57 -14.92
C PHE A 37 3.79 12.75 -16.07
N HIS A 38 3.26 13.97 -16.33
CA HIS A 38 2.23 14.20 -17.36
C HIS A 38 2.67 13.79 -18.79
N LYS A 39 3.98 13.80 -19.07
CA LYS A 39 4.54 13.37 -20.37
C LYS A 39 4.88 11.87 -20.44
N TYR A 40 4.70 11.14 -19.35
CA TYR A 40 5.04 9.72 -19.26
C TYR A 40 3.76 8.86 -19.34
N PRO A 41 3.37 8.37 -20.53
CA PRO A 41 2.08 7.69 -20.73
C PRO A 41 1.95 6.37 -19.95
N ASP A 42 3.06 5.80 -19.53
CA ASP A 42 3.08 4.55 -18.74
C ASP A 42 3.04 4.80 -17.22
N VAL A 43 3.00 6.07 -16.77
CA VAL A 43 2.91 6.43 -15.35
C VAL A 43 1.56 7.08 -15.07
N THR A 44 0.85 6.58 -14.06
CA THR A 44 -0.39 7.20 -13.57
C THR A 44 -0.28 7.50 -12.08
N VAL A 45 -0.79 8.65 -11.65
CA VAL A 45 -0.80 9.05 -10.25
C VAL A 45 -2.24 9.19 -9.78
N ASP A 46 -2.64 8.35 -8.82
CA ASP A 46 -3.94 8.41 -8.17
C ASP A 46 -3.86 9.30 -6.94
N ASN A 47 -4.19 10.58 -7.13
CA ASN A 47 -4.21 11.60 -6.08
C ASN A 47 -5.62 11.92 -5.57
N GLN A 48 -6.60 11.03 -5.76
CA GLN A 48 -7.94 11.25 -5.22
C GLN A 48 -7.90 11.31 -3.69
N PRO A 49 -8.63 12.25 -3.04
CA PRO A 49 -8.63 12.41 -1.60
C PRO A 49 -9.53 11.36 -0.92
N LYS A 50 -9.21 10.09 -1.11
CA LYS A 50 -9.91 8.95 -0.52
C LYS A 50 -9.04 8.27 0.52
N TYR A 51 -9.62 7.94 1.67
CA TYR A 51 -8.92 7.24 2.75
C TYR A 51 -8.60 5.79 2.43
N ARG A 52 -9.40 5.13 1.58
CA ARG A 52 -9.17 3.77 1.10
C ARG A 52 -9.10 3.78 -0.40
N LYS A 53 -8.08 3.15 -0.93
CA LYS A 53 -7.86 2.97 -2.36
C LYS A 53 -7.72 1.51 -2.69
N TYR A 54 -8.10 1.14 -3.89
CA TYR A 54 -8.17 -0.26 -4.30
C TYR A 54 -7.44 -0.50 -5.60
N HIS A 55 -6.82 -1.67 -5.68
CA HIS A 55 -6.21 -2.15 -6.89
C HIS A 55 -6.57 -3.63 -7.10
N ARG A 56 -7.14 -3.94 -8.26
CA ARG A 56 -7.40 -5.31 -8.68
C ARG A 56 -6.39 -5.75 -9.72
N PHE A 57 -5.81 -6.93 -9.50
CA PHE A 57 -4.86 -7.56 -10.42
C PHE A 57 -5.19 -9.05 -10.57
N GLY A 58 -5.91 -9.41 -11.63
CA GLY A 58 -6.38 -10.80 -11.82
C GLY A 58 -7.29 -11.26 -10.68
N LYS A 59 -6.86 -12.27 -9.93
CA LYS A 59 -7.53 -12.82 -8.75
C LYS A 59 -7.11 -12.16 -7.44
N VAL A 60 -6.33 -11.09 -7.50
CA VAL A 60 -5.86 -10.32 -6.33
C VAL A 60 -6.65 -9.02 -6.21
N LEU A 61 -7.08 -8.67 -5.00
CA LEU A 61 -7.68 -7.39 -4.64
C LEU A 61 -6.91 -6.81 -3.46
N LEU A 62 -6.30 -5.66 -3.68
CA LEU A 62 -5.54 -4.92 -2.68
C LEU A 62 -6.30 -3.67 -2.24
N MET A 63 -6.29 -3.41 -0.94
CA MET A 63 -6.74 -2.17 -0.32
C MET A 63 -5.52 -1.45 0.26
N TYR A 64 -5.45 -0.15 0.06
CA TYR A 64 -4.44 0.72 0.66
C TYR A 64 -5.13 1.77 1.53
N THR A 65 -4.73 1.85 2.79
CA THR A 65 -5.21 2.84 3.75
C THR A 65 -4.14 3.15 4.77
N HIS A 66 -4.13 4.37 5.30
CA HIS A 66 -3.16 4.72 6.34
C HIS A 66 -3.33 3.88 7.62
N GLY A 67 -4.55 3.57 8.02
CA GLY A 67 -4.81 2.74 9.20
C GLY A 67 -5.25 3.50 10.44
N ASP A 68 -5.35 4.84 10.38
CA ASP A 68 -5.85 5.69 11.46
C ASP A 68 -7.40 5.74 11.54
N LYS A 69 -8.08 5.33 10.47
CA LYS A 69 -9.55 5.34 10.36
C LYS A 69 -10.13 3.94 10.18
N GLY A 70 -11.23 3.70 10.88
CA GLY A 70 -11.89 2.39 10.89
C GLY A 70 -11.22 1.39 11.83
N LYS A 71 -11.96 0.34 12.15
CA LYS A 71 -11.43 -0.77 12.96
C LYS A 71 -10.88 -1.85 12.03
N ARG A 72 -9.71 -2.37 12.31
CA ARG A 72 -9.03 -3.41 11.52
C ARG A 72 -9.94 -4.61 11.22
N LYS A 73 -10.67 -5.10 12.20
CA LYS A 73 -11.63 -6.21 12.07
C LYS A 73 -12.76 -5.96 11.06
N ASP A 74 -12.95 -4.72 10.63
CA ASP A 74 -14.00 -4.33 9.68
C ASP A 74 -13.46 -4.09 8.26
N TYR A 75 -12.13 -4.15 8.03
CA TYR A 75 -11.54 -3.89 6.71
C TYR A 75 -12.02 -4.86 5.63
N ALA A 76 -12.17 -6.14 5.94
CA ALA A 76 -12.73 -7.11 5.01
C ALA A 76 -14.15 -6.74 4.59
N LYS A 77 -15.00 -6.34 5.56
CA LYS A 77 -16.38 -5.89 5.30
C LYS A 77 -16.42 -4.60 4.49
N MET A 78 -15.55 -3.64 4.82
CA MET A 78 -15.42 -2.39 4.06
C MET A 78 -15.00 -2.66 2.61
N MET A 79 -14.00 -3.51 2.40
CA MET A 79 -13.56 -3.90 1.06
C MET A 79 -14.68 -4.59 0.27
N ALA A 80 -15.42 -5.51 0.89
CA ALA A 80 -16.54 -6.18 0.27
C ALA A 80 -17.68 -5.23 -0.10
N ALA A 81 -18.00 -4.27 0.79
CA ALA A 81 -19.06 -3.30 0.58
C ALA A 81 -18.68 -2.24 -0.47
N GLU A 82 -17.44 -1.73 -0.45
CA GLU A 82 -16.98 -0.69 -1.38
C GLU A 82 -16.58 -1.25 -2.75
N GLN A 83 -16.21 -2.54 -2.83
CA GLN A 83 -15.76 -3.20 -4.06
C GLN A 83 -16.47 -4.55 -4.31
N PRO A 84 -17.82 -4.64 -4.31
CA PRO A 84 -18.54 -5.91 -4.31
C PRO A 84 -18.25 -6.77 -5.55
N LYS A 85 -18.13 -6.15 -6.73
CA LYS A 85 -17.81 -6.86 -7.99
C LYS A 85 -16.35 -7.36 -8.00
N ALA A 86 -15.41 -6.59 -7.46
CA ALA A 86 -14.02 -7.02 -7.37
C ALA A 86 -13.86 -8.08 -6.29
N TRP A 87 -14.53 -7.93 -5.15
CA TRP A 87 -14.53 -8.90 -4.06
C TRP A 87 -14.99 -10.28 -4.54
N SER A 88 -16.15 -10.37 -5.20
CA SER A 88 -16.68 -11.64 -5.69
C SER A 88 -15.81 -12.30 -6.77
N ALA A 89 -15.08 -11.51 -7.56
CA ALA A 89 -14.25 -11.99 -8.65
C ALA A 89 -12.82 -12.36 -8.26
N THR A 90 -12.41 -12.10 -7.00
CA THR A 90 -11.04 -12.32 -6.51
C THR A 90 -10.99 -13.36 -5.40
N LYS A 91 -9.82 -14.00 -5.25
CA LYS A 91 -9.55 -15.00 -4.21
C LYS A 91 -8.59 -14.46 -3.14
N PHE A 92 -7.57 -13.71 -3.57
CA PHE A 92 -6.52 -13.19 -2.70
C PHE A 92 -6.84 -11.74 -2.36
N ARG A 93 -7.11 -11.46 -1.10
CA ARG A 93 -7.55 -10.14 -0.64
C ARG A 93 -6.65 -9.70 0.49
N GLU A 94 -6.01 -8.55 0.32
CA GLU A 94 -5.10 -8.02 1.32
C GLU A 94 -5.26 -6.52 1.48
N ALA A 95 -5.24 -6.05 2.73
CA ALA A 95 -5.15 -4.63 3.07
C ALA A 95 -3.73 -4.30 3.52
N HIS A 96 -3.15 -3.26 2.93
CA HIS A 96 -1.91 -2.66 3.37
C HIS A 96 -2.22 -1.43 4.21
N THR A 97 -1.72 -1.43 5.45
CA THR A 97 -1.93 -0.35 6.42
C THR A 97 -0.58 0.13 6.95
N GLY A 98 -0.54 1.32 7.51
CA GLY A 98 0.61 1.91 8.19
C GLY A 98 0.24 2.39 9.59
N HIS A 99 0.53 3.66 9.90
CA HIS A 99 0.18 4.42 11.10
C HIS A 99 0.95 4.04 12.38
N LYS A 100 1.12 2.75 12.67
CA LYS A 100 1.74 2.31 13.94
C LYS A 100 3.22 1.95 13.83
N HIS A 101 3.84 2.22 12.70
CA HIS A 101 5.28 2.08 12.44
C HIS A 101 5.87 0.71 12.82
N GLY A 102 5.08 -0.35 12.75
CA GLY A 102 5.53 -1.71 13.02
C GLY A 102 5.12 -2.65 11.89
N SER A 103 5.71 -3.84 11.84
CA SER A 103 5.34 -4.88 10.87
C SER A 103 4.48 -5.94 11.53
N ARG A 104 3.34 -6.25 10.93
CA ARG A 104 2.42 -7.28 11.40
C ARG A 104 1.56 -7.80 10.26
N VAL A 105 1.28 -9.10 10.28
CA VAL A 105 0.36 -9.73 9.35
C VAL A 105 -0.68 -10.52 10.13
N ASP A 106 -1.96 -10.24 9.88
CA ASP A 106 -3.09 -11.01 10.39
C ASP A 106 -3.91 -11.56 9.24
N GLU A 107 -4.39 -12.78 9.34
CA GLU A 107 -5.24 -13.41 8.33
C GLU A 107 -6.49 -14.01 8.98
N GLU A 108 -7.65 -13.64 8.44
CA GLU A 108 -8.94 -14.15 8.90
C GLU A 108 -9.92 -14.26 7.72
N PHE A 109 -10.59 -15.41 7.60
CA PHE A 109 -11.62 -15.67 6.57
C PHE A 109 -11.23 -15.35 5.13
N GLY A 110 -9.97 -15.65 4.74
CA GLY A 110 -9.45 -15.41 3.39
C GLY A 110 -9.22 -13.94 3.05
N PHE A 111 -9.08 -13.12 4.09
CA PHE A 111 -8.63 -11.73 4.03
C PHE A 111 -7.39 -11.57 4.91
N ARG A 112 -6.38 -10.88 4.39
CA ARG A 112 -5.15 -10.56 5.11
C ARG A 112 -5.04 -9.06 5.35
N GLU A 113 -4.68 -8.67 6.55
CA GLU A 113 -4.25 -7.32 6.84
C GLU A 113 -2.75 -7.33 7.13
N ARG A 114 -2.04 -6.51 6.40
CA ARG A 114 -0.61 -6.29 6.55
C ARG A 114 -0.36 -4.85 6.99
N MET A 115 0.13 -4.70 8.20
CA MET A 115 0.66 -3.43 8.69
C MET A 115 2.11 -3.32 8.25
N LEU A 116 2.42 -2.23 7.55
CA LEU A 116 3.73 -1.96 6.98
C LEU A 116 4.58 -1.12 7.95
N PRO A 117 5.88 -1.38 8.02
CA PRO A 117 6.81 -0.55 8.77
C PRO A 117 6.90 0.86 8.16
N ALA A 118 7.50 1.79 8.88
CA ALA A 118 7.82 3.12 8.39
C ALA A 118 9.26 3.16 7.87
N LEU A 119 9.48 3.83 6.75
CA LEU A 119 10.82 4.07 6.21
C LEU A 119 11.60 5.13 7.01
N PRO A 120 10.98 6.25 7.47
CA PRO A 120 11.67 7.19 8.35
C PRO A 120 11.96 6.55 9.72
N PRO A 121 13.13 6.85 10.31
CA PRO A 121 13.42 6.44 11.68
C PRO A 121 12.42 7.07 12.66
N PRO A 122 12.24 6.49 13.87
CA PRO A 122 11.43 7.08 14.92
C PRO A 122 11.94 8.49 15.26
N ASP A 123 11.03 9.46 15.29
CA ASP A 123 11.30 10.79 15.84
C ASP A 123 11.18 10.82 17.37
N ASP A 124 11.50 11.96 18.00
CA ASP A 124 11.46 12.14 19.45
C ASP A 124 10.06 11.81 20.05
N TRP A 125 9.00 12.16 19.35
CA TRP A 125 7.62 11.85 19.77
C TRP A 125 7.33 10.34 19.82
N HIS A 126 7.89 9.58 18.88
CA HIS A 126 7.78 8.12 18.87
C HIS A 126 8.63 7.49 19.97
N ALA A 127 9.82 8.04 20.20
CA ALA A 127 10.72 7.58 21.25
C ALA A 127 10.12 7.76 22.65
N GLU A 128 9.51 8.92 22.93
CA GLU A 128 8.82 9.21 24.20
C GLU A 128 7.68 8.23 24.49
N ARG A 129 7.05 7.65 23.46
CA ARG A 129 5.93 6.70 23.59
C ARG A 129 6.34 5.23 23.52
N GLY A 130 7.63 4.95 23.61
CA GLY A 130 8.14 3.58 23.66
C GLY A 130 8.28 2.88 22.32
N PHE A 131 8.14 3.60 21.20
CA PHE A 131 8.42 3.06 19.86
C PHE A 131 9.93 3.11 19.55
N VAL A 132 10.74 2.65 20.50
CA VAL A 132 12.20 2.58 20.38
C VAL A 132 12.60 1.27 19.71
N GLY A 133 13.56 1.36 18.78
CA GLY A 133 14.16 0.18 18.15
C GLY A 133 13.36 -0.40 16.98
N ASN A 134 12.31 0.28 16.50
CA ASN A 134 11.67 -0.07 15.24
C ASN A 134 12.64 0.15 14.09
N LEU A 135 12.86 -0.89 13.28
CA LEU A 135 13.72 -0.79 12.11
C LEU A 135 13.03 0.04 11.02
N ALA A 136 13.72 1.09 10.56
CA ALA A 136 13.31 1.84 9.38
C ALA A 136 13.39 0.91 8.16
N SER A 137 12.25 0.61 7.56
CA SER A 137 12.22 -0.35 6.45
C SER A 137 11.07 -0.11 5.48
N SER A 138 11.24 -0.64 4.28
CA SER A 138 10.20 -0.69 3.25
C SER A 138 10.07 -2.10 2.70
N GLU A 139 8.88 -2.43 2.21
CA GLU A 139 8.58 -3.75 1.68
C GLU A 139 8.09 -3.64 0.23
N ALA A 140 8.59 -4.53 -0.63
CA ALA A 140 8.10 -4.74 -1.98
C ALA A 140 7.48 -6.13 -2.12
N PHE A 141 6.34 -6.22 -2.79
CA PHE A 141 5.56 -7.44 -2.92
C PHE A 141 5.46 -7.85 -4.38
N ILE A 142 5.73 -9.13 -4.65
CA ILE A 142 5.60 -9.72 -5.98
C ILE A 142 4.31 -10.52 -6.04
N TRP A 143 3.37 -10.06 -6.87
CA TRP A 143 2.06 -10.66 -7.01
C TRP A 143 1.91 -11.40 -8.33
N ASN A 144 1.42 -12.63 -8.27
CA ASN A 144 0.96 -13.38 -9.43
C ASN A 144 -0.55 -13.20 -9.62
N ARG A 145 -1.00 -13.09 -10.88
CA ARG A 145 -2.42 -12.83 -11.20
C ARG A 145 -3.37 -13.93 -10.74
N THR A 146 -2.90 -15.16 -10.62
CA THR A 146 -3.69 -16.37 -10.32
C THR A 146 -3.30 -17.04 -9.01
N GLU A 147 -2.08 -16.82 -8.52
CA GLU A 147 -1.52 -17.50 -7.34
C GLU A 147 -1.41 -16.61 -6.11
N GLY A 148 -1.61 -15.29 -6.27
CA GLY A 148 -1.53 -14.34 -5.16
C GLY A 148 -0.11 -13.83 -4.92
N LEU A 149 0.23 -13.63 -3.65
CA LEU A 149 1.57 -13.18 -3.24
C LEU A 149 2.58 -14.32 -3.38
N ILE A 150 3.62 -14.11 -4.18
CA ILE A 150 4.67 -15.11 -4.45
C ILE A 150 6.05 -14.70 -3.92
N GLY A 151 6.22 -13.47 -3.48
CA GLY A 151 7.47 -13.01 -2.90
C GLY A 151 7.35 -11.68 -2.19
N THR A 152 8.23 -11.47 -1.22
CA THR A 152 8.41 -10.19 -0.52
C THR A 152 9.90 -9.87 -0.48
N VAL A 153 10.25 -8.62 -0.76
CA VAL A 153 11.61 -8.08 -0.61
C VAL A 153 11.55 -6.98 0.42
N ILE A 154 12.41 -7.04 1.43
CA ILE A 154 12.48 -6.07 2.51
C ILE A 154 13.80 -5.31 2.39
N TYR A 155 13.73 -3.99 2.38
CA TYR A 155 14.87 -3.10 2.55
C TYR A 155 14.83 -2.54 3.96
N THR A 156 15.95 -2.65 4.67
CA THR A 156 16.13 -2.06 6.01
C THR A 156 17.27 -1.05 5.94
N GLU A 157 17.02 0.14 6.42
CA GLU A 157 18.06 1.16 6.56
C GLU A 157 19.01 0.75 7.70
N THR A 158 20.32 0.80 7.44
CA THR A 158 21.40 0.42 8.39
C THR A 158 22.18 1.64 8.84
#